data_dbb7c7c32420fdbbe5800be3a5338ba8
#
_entry.id   dbb7c7c32420fdbbe5800be3a5338ba8
#
_cell.length_a   1.000
_cell.length_b   1.000
_cell.length_c   1.000
_cell.angle_alpha   90.00
_cell.angle_beta   90.00
_cell.angle_gamma   90.00
#
_symmetry.space_group_name_H-M   'P 1'
#
loop_
_entity.id
_entity.type
_entity.pdbx_description
1 polymer ?
#
loop_
_entity_poly.entity_id
_entity_poly.type
_entity_poly.pdbx_seq_one_letter_code
_entity_poly.pdbx_strand_id
1 'polypeptide(L)'
;MLSMMPARERAPRSRSPRRRTPVVTWALAAANVSFFALVLSRGDAADPELLVRLGALERSRVWAGEPWRLVTAGFLHGGWHHLAMNLGALLLAGPIVERGLGPARFLGLYLASVVGASAASLLAHDAVVAGASGGVFGVVGALLVLELRHAGSARRFVAAPHTIAVLGALAAGFLASRLFPARLPSDDFAHAGGLVAGAAAAWLLTRPAPRTAAPWAALGLAFAAAVLLAVWPRPGATRFQAAELEGALHAALRREDAAEARRLLAIAEARGQRSPALDYLRALVQAHDGELEGALRALRELAARAGDPLGEDARRSAARVARILADRHASGLGRPQDAARGLAYLEESCALGDARSCRDAAASRAARR
;
A
#
# COMPACT_ATOMS: atom_id res chain seq x y z
N MET A 1 -65.49 -60.19 -4.32
CA MET A 1 -65.16 -58.83 -4.75
C MET A 1 -63.93 -58.37 -3.95
N LEU A 2 -62.73 -58.58 -4.50
CA LEU A 2 -61.48 -58.14 -3.90
C LEU A 2 -61.16 -56.81 -4.53
N SER A 3 -61.20 -55.74 -3.73
CA SER A 3 -60.89 -54.38 -4.12
C SER A 3 -59.36 -54.24 -4.32
N MET A 4 -58.89 -54.00 -5.54
CA MET A 4 -57.51 -53.66 -5.83
C MET A 4 -57.21 -52.23 -5.36
N MET A 5 -56.35 -52.09 -4.37
CA MET A 5 -55.78 -50.78 -3.99
C MET A 5 -54.80 -50.31 -5.07
N PRO A 6 -54.85 -49.07 -5.52
CA PRO A 6 -53.90 -48.55 -6.48
C PRO A 6 -52.51 -48.38 -5.86
N ALA A 7 -51.45 -48.79 -6.60
CA ALA A 7 -50.06 -48.63 -6.24
C ALA A 7 -49.74 -47.15 -5.99
N ARG A 8 -49.26 -46.81 -4.79
CA ARG A 8 -48.74 -45.48 -4.48
C ARG A 8 -47.51 -45.22 -5.37
N GLU A 9 -47.68 -44.36 -6.36
CA GLU A 9 -46.59 -43.78 -7.13
C GLU A 9 -45.57 -43.14 -6.17
N ARG A 10 -44.36 -43.67 -6.11
CA ARG A 10 -43.23 -43.08 -5.34
C ARG A 10 -42.85 -41.80 -6.02
N ALA A 11 -43.14 -40.66 -5.39
CA ALA A 11 -42.64 -39.36 -5.83
C ALA A 11 -41.10 -39.41 -6.07
N PRO A 12 -40.59 -38.79 -7.16
CA PRO A 12 -39.18 -38.82 -7.47
C PRO A 12 -38.40 -38.24 -6.30
N ARG A 13 -37.45 -39.00 -5.76
CA ARG A 13 -36.52 -38.53 -4.74
C ARG A 13 -35.81 -37.31 -5.27
N SER A 14 -36.11 -36.13 -4.71
CA SER A 14 -35.37 -34.92 -4.98
C SER A 14 -33.91 -35.20 -4.70
N ARG A 15 -33.08 -35.19 -5.76
CA ARG A 15 -31.64 -35.27 -5.61
C ARG A 15 -31.20 -34.09 -4.74
N SER A 16 -30.73 -34.34 -3.53
CA SER A 16 -30.14 -33.29 -2.70
C SER A 16 -29.09 -32.55 -3.52
N PRO A 17 -29.13 -31.20 -3.55
CA PRO A 17 -28.17 -30.47 -4.33
C PRO A 17 -26.77 -30.86 -3.85
N ARG A 18 -25.94 -31.43 -4.74
CA ARG A 18 -24.53 -31.75 -4.45
C ARG A 18 -23.92 -30.48 -3.86
N ARG A 19 -23.48 -30.54 -2.62
CA ARG A 19 -22.77 -29.44 -1.95
C ARG A 19 -21.51 -29.15 -2.78
N ARG A 20 -21.53 -28.09 -3.58
CA ARG A 20 -20.37 -27.66 -4.36
C ARG A 20 -19.21 -27.32 -3.43
N THR A 21 -18.04 -27.87 -3.68
CA THR A 21 -16.82 -27.54 -2.96
C THR A 21 -16.51 -26.05 -3.18
N PRO A 22 -16.22 -25.26 -2.13
CA PRO A 22 -15.95 -23.82 -2.24
C PRO A 22 -14.48 -23.61 -2.69
N VAL A 23 -14.19 -23.92 -3.94
CA VAL A 23 -12.82 -23.96 -4.49
C VAL A 23 -12.14 -22.60 -4.49
N VAL A 24 -12.90 -21.50 -4.72
CA VAL A 24 -12.34 -20.15 -4.74
C VAL A 24 -12.00 -19.68 -3.33
N THR A 25 -12.83 -20.01 -2.35
CA THR A 25 -12.52 -19.71 -0.94
C THR A 25 -11.18 -20.33 -0.53
N TRP A 26 -10.97 -21.62 -0.87
CA TRP A 26 -9.72 -22.30 -0.57
C TRP A 26 -8.53 -21.73 -1.38
N ALA A 27 -8.75 -21.39 -2.64
CA ALA A 27 -7.71 -20.76 -3.48
C ALA A 27 -7.29 -19.40 -2.92
N LEU A 28 -8.25 -18.56 -2.50
CA LEU A 28 -7.95 -17.28 -1.86
C LEU A 28 -7.21 -17.45 -0.52
N ALA A 29 -7.62 -18.43 0.30
CA ALA A 29 -6.92 -18.75 1.55
C ALA A 29 -5.47 -19.19 1.28
N ALA A 30 -5.27 -20.09 0.33
CA ALA A 30 -3.94 -20.55 -0.08
C ALA A 30 -3.08 -19.40 -0.63
N ALA A 31 -3.65 -18.51 -1.46
CA ALA A 31 -2.95 -17.33 -1.96
C ALA A 31 -2.47 -16.42 -0.81
N ASN A 32 -3.33 -16.13 0.17
CA ASN A 32 -2.95 -15.31 1.32
C ASN A 32 -1.82 -15.94 2.15
N VAL A 33 -1.87 -17.26 2.38
CA VAL A 33 -0.78 -17.99 3.06
C VAL A 33 0.51 -17.93 2.26
N SER A 34 0.43 -18.12 0.93
CA SER A 34 1.62 -18.11 0.05
C SER A 34 2.27 -16.73 0.01
N PHE A 35 1.47 -15.65 -0.10
CA PHE A 35 2.00 -14.29 -0.03
C PHE A 35 2.60 -13.97 1.33
N PHE A 36 2.01 -14.45 2.42
CA PHE A 36 2.57 -14.27 3.76
C PHE A 36 3.90 -15.02 3.93
N ALA A 37 4.00 -16.23 3.42
CA ALA A 37 5.26 -16.99 3.39
C ALA A 37 6.32 -16.24 2.56
N LEU A 38 5.94 -15.65 1.43
CA LEU A 38 6.84 -14.78 0.65
C LEU A 38 7.32 -13.58 1.47
N VAL A 39 6.44 -12.89 2.20
CA VAL A 39 6.83 -11.77 3.09
C VAL A 39 7.88 -12.24 4.09
N LEU A 40 7.61 -13.34 4.82
CA LEU A 40 8.53 -13.89 5.83
C LEU A 40 9.88 -14.31 5.23
N SER A 41 9.91 -14.78 3.97
CA SER A 41 11.16 -15.14 3.29
C SER A 41 12.02 -13.92 2.92
N ARG A 42 11.47 -12.71 2.97
CA ARG A 42 12.13 -11.46 2.59
C ARG A 42 12.47 -10.57 3.77
N GLY A 43 11.92 -10.84 4.97
CA GLY A 43 12.18 -10.09 6.18
C GLY A 43 11.05 -10.14 7.21
N ASP A 44 10.99 -9.13 8.06
CA ASP A 44 9.96 -9.00 9.09
C ASP A 44 8.63 -8.55 8.45
N ALA A 45 7.58 -9.31 8.69
CA ALA A 45 6.24 -8.95 8.21
C ALA A 45 5.70 -7.66 8.85
N ALA A 46 6.22 -7.25 10.00
CA ALA A 46 5.85 -6.00 10.65
C ALA A 46 6.55 -4.77 10.04
N ASP A 47 7.52 -4.95 9.14
CA ASP A 47 8.19 -3.85 8.44
C ASP A 47 7.28 -3.27 7.32
N PRO A 48 6.76 -2.03 7.50
CA PRO A 48 5.91 -1.40 6.49
C PRO A 48 6.62 -1.20 5.15
N GLU A 49 7.94 -0.97 5.18
CA GLU A 49 8.73 -0.72 3.96
C GLU A 49 8.88 -2.00 3.14
N LEU A 50 9.06 -3.15 3.80
CA LEU A 50 9.04 -4.44 3.14
C LEU A 50 7.67 -4.68 2.47
N LEU A 51 6.57 -4.39 3.19
CA LEU A 51 5.23 -4.55 2.65
C LEU A 51 5.01 -3.62 1.44
N VAL A 52 5.47 -2.36 1.48
CA VAL A 52 5.39 -1.43 0.34
C VAL A 52 6.20 -1.96 -0.84
N ARG A 53 7.42 -2.46 -0.63
CA ARG A 53 8.23 -3.08 -1.70
C ARG A 53 7.53 -4.29 -2.33
N LEU A 54 6.76 -5.04 -1.55
CA LEU A 54 6.03 -6.24 -2.03
C LEU A 54 4.64 -5.91 -2.58
N GLY A 55 4.18 -4.66 -2.53
CA GLY A 55 2.95 -4.25 -3.16
C GLY A 55 1.82 -3.85 -2.22
N ALA A 56 2.11 -3.48 -0.97
CA ALA A 56 1.13 -2.84 -0.09
C ALA A 56 0.61 -1.53 -0.67
N LEU A 57 -0.59 -1.15 -0.27
CA LEU A 57 -1.22 0.09 -0.69
C LEU A 57 -0.51 1.26 -0.02
N GLU A 58 -0.03 2.19 -0.83
CA GLU A 58 0.53 3.46 -0.42
C GLU A 58 0.10 4.50 -1.45
N ARG A 59 -0.47 5.60 -0.99
CA ARG A 59 -1.08 6.62 -1.86
C ARG A 59 -0.08 7.19 -2.85
N SER A 60 1.10 7.54 -2.41
CA SER A 60 2.17 8.09 -3.24
C SER A 60 2.51 7.17 -4.42
N ARG A 61 2.62 5.87 -4.17
CA ARG A 61 2.93 4.85 -5.18
C ARG A 61 1.79 4.65 -6.19
N VAL A 62 0.54 4.60 -5.71
CA VAL A 62 -0.63 4.48 -6.60
C VAL A 62 -0.70 5.69 -7.54
N TRP A 63 -0.51 6.89 -7.02
CA TRP A 63 -0.49 8.11 -7.82
C TRP A 63 0.77 8.26 -8.69
N ALA A 64 1.85 7.54 -8.33
CA ALA A 64 3.06 7.39 -9.14
C ALA A 64 2.89 6.43 -10.34
N GLY A 65 1.69 5.84 -10.52
CA GLY A 65 1.39 4.95 -11.63
C GLY A 65 1.47 3.47 -11.29
N GLU A 66 1.31 3.12 -10.00
CA GLU A 66 1.27 1.73 -9.53
C GLU A 66 -0.16 1.32 -9.06
N PRO A 67 -1.23 1.44 -9.91
CA PRO A 67 -2.61 1.15 -9.52
C PRO A 67 -2.86 -0.34 -9.20
N TRP A 68 -1.97 -1.24 -9.60
CA TRP A 68 -2.03 -2.66 -9.27
C TRP A 68 -1.99 -2.92 -7.76
N ARG A 69 -1.48 -1.96 -6.96
CA ARG A 69 -1.49 -2.00 -5.49
C ARG A 69 -2.89 -2.03 -4.89
N LEU A 70 -3.89 -1.54 -5.60
CA LEU A 70 -5.30 -1.67 -5.21
C LEU A 70 -5.72 -3.14 -5.03
N VAL A 71 -5.07 -4.06 -5.72
CA VAL A 71 -5.34 -5.50 -5.63
C VAL A 71 -4.33 -6.22 -4.77
N THR A 72 -3.02 -5.98 -4.98
CA THR A 72 -1.96 -6.74 -4.29
C THR A 72 -1.93 -6.52 -2.80
N ALA A 73 -2.27 -5.31 -2.33
CA ALA A 73 -2.39 -5.01 -0.91
C ALA A 73 -3.36 -5.95 -0.18
N GLY A 74 -4.41 -6.41 -0.86
CA GLY A 74 -5.41 -7.35 -0.33
C GLY A 74 -4.91 -8.79 -0.11
N PHE A 75 -3.63 -9.08 -0.38
CA PHE A 75 -3.02 -10.39 -0.16
C PHE A 75 -1.81 -10.35 0.78
N LEU A 76 -1.35 -9.15 1.16
CA LEU A 76 -0.23 -8.98 2.07
C LEU A 76 -0.72 -8.85 3.52
N HIS A 77 0.10 -9.27 4.49
CA HIS A 77 -0.27 -9.23 5.91
C HIS A 77 0.92 -8.81 6.76
N GLY A 78 0.69 -7.87 7.68
CA GLY A 78 1.66 -7.34 8.62
C GLY A 78 1.87 -8.20 9.87
N GLY A 79 1.48 -9.48 9.87
CA GLY A 79 1.71 -10.39 10.99
C GLY A 79 0.75 -11.58 11.06
N TRP A 80 1.12 -12.58 11.86
CA TRP A 80 0.39 -13.84 12.02
C TRP A 80 -1.06 -13.67 12.51
N HIS A 81 -1.26 -12.80 13.50
CA HIS A 81 -2.61 -12.55 14.04
C HIS A 81 -3.52 -11.96 12.97
N HIS A 82 -3.00 -11.03 12.17
CA HIS A 82 -3.76 -10.40 11.10
C HIS A 82 -4.15 -11.43 10.02
N LEU A 83 -3.20 -12.26 9.58
CA LEU A 83 -3.47 -13.35 8.64
C LEU A 83 -4.51 -14.32 9.20
N ALA A 84 -4.33 -14.78 10.46
CA ALA A 84 -5.22 -15.78 11.09
C ALA A 84 -6.66 -15.27 11.19
N MET A 85 -6.87 -14.00 11.60
CA MET A 85 -8.20 -13.40 11.66
C MET A 85 -8.87 -13.33 10.29
N ASN A 86 -8.12 -12.90 9.26
CA ASN A 86 -8.64 -12.83 7.89
C ASN A 86 -8.98 -14.21 7.34
N LEU A 87 -8.11 -15.21 7.53
CA LEU A 87 -8.38 -16.60 7.12
C LEU A 87 -9.58 -17.18 7.85
N GLY A 88 -9.67 -16.98 9.17
CA GLY A 88 -10.80 -17.44 9.96
C GLY A 88 -12.13 -16.90 9.43
N ALA A 89 -12.22 -15.60 9.22
CA ALA A 89 -13.41 -14.95 8.69
C ALA A 89 -13.74 -15.39 7.25
N LEU A 90 -12.71 -15.49 6.38
CA LEU A 90 -12.87 -15.95 5.01
C LEU A 90 -13.37 -17.40 4.95
N LEU A 91 -12.81 -18.30 5.75
CA LEU A 91 -13.17 -19.71 5.76
C LEU A 91 -14.55 -19.96 6.41
N LEU A 92 -15.02 -19.07 7.29
CA LEU A 92 -16.36 -19.14 7.87
C LEU A 92 -17.43 -18.62 6.89
N ALA A 93 -17.25 -17.43 6.34
CA ALA A 93 -18.25 -16.76 5.49
C ALA A 93 -18.14 -17.13 4.02
N GLY A 94 -16.92 -17.30 3.51
CA GLY A 94 -16.65 -17.54 2.09
C GLY A 94 -17.39 -18.73 1.50
N PRO A 95 -17.36 -19.92 2.12
CA PRO A 95 -18.08 -21.09 1.61
C PRO A 95 -19.60 -20.89 1.48
N ILE A 96 -20.18 -20.06 2.34
CA ILE A 96 -21.62 -19.77 2.30
C ILE A 96 -21.93 -18.91 1.07
N VAL A 97 -21.18 -17.82 0.92
CA VAL A 97 -21.38 -16.87 -0.18
C VAL A 97 -21.01 -17.51 -1.53
N GLU A 98 -19.93 -18.27 -1.61
CA GLU A 98 -19.50 -18.95 -2.83
C GLU A 98 -20.52 -19.99 -3.29
N ARG A 99 -21.11 -20.79 -2.38
CA ARG A 99 -22.17 -21.74 -2.72
C ARG A 99 -23.44 -21.03 -3.20
N GLY A 100 -23.73 -19.85 -2.63
CA GLY A 100 -24.91 -19.05 -3.01
C GLY A 100 -24.77 -18.38 -4.36
N LEU A 101 -23.60 -17.85 -4.69
CA LEU A 101 -23.36 -17.08 -5.93
C LEU A 101 -22.72 -17.89 -7.06
N GLY A 102 -22.02 -18.97 -6.71
CA GLY A 102 -21.13 -19.71 -7.60
C GLY A 102 -19.71 -19.12 -7.64
N PRO A 103 -18.68 -19.92 -8.06
CA PRO A 103 -17.28 -19.57 -7.90
C PRO A 103 -16.86 -18.31 -8.66
N ALA A 104 -17.24 -18.15 -9.92
CA ALA A 104 -16.85 -17.00 -10.74
C ALA A 104 -17.41 -15.67 -10.19
N ARG A 105 -18.68 -15.67 -9.77
CA ARG A 105 -19.32 -14.48 -9.19
C ARG A 105 -18.74 -14.14 -7.83
N PHE A 106 -18.41 -15.16 -7.04
CA PHE A 106 -17.75 -14.98 -5.74
C PHE A 106 -16.36 -14.37 -5.89
N LEU A 107 -15.54 -14.86 -6.83
CA LEU A 107 -14.22 -14.28 -7.12
C LEU A 107 -14.33 -12.82 -7.56
N GLY A 108 -15.23 -12.52 -8.49
CA GLY A 108 -15.46 -11.14 -8.95
C GLY A 108 -15.91 -10.22 -7.83
N LEU A 109 -16.81 -10.68 -6.95
CA LEU A 109 -17.24 -9.95 -5.76
C LEU A 109 -16.06 -9.69 -4.80
N TYR A 110 -15.25 -10.71 -4.51
CA TYR A 110 -14.10 -10.58 -3.61
C TYR A 110 -13.11 -9.53 -4.14
N LEU A 111 -12.72 -9.63 -5.42
CA LEU A 111 -11.78 -8.68 -6.04
C LEU A 111 -12.36 -7.26 -6.11
N ALA A 112 -13.64 -7.11 -6.44
CA ALA A 112 -14.31 -5.80 -6.41
C ALA A 112 -14.30 -5.20 -4.99
N SER A 113 -14.48 -6.04 -3.97
CA SER A 113 -14.43 -5.61 -2.56
C SER A 113 -13.03 -5.18 -2.14
N VAL A 114 -11.99 -5.90 -2.57
CA VAL A 114 -10.60 -5.50 -2.34
C VAL A 114 -10.31 -4.14 -2.98
N VAL A 115 -10.70 -3.94 -4.23
CA VAL A 115 -10.51 -2.65 -4.93
C VAL A 115 -11.33 -1.53 -4.29
N GLY A 116 -12.58 -1.79 -3.91
CA GLY A 116 -13.43 -0.81 -3.20
C GLY A 116 -12.88 -0.41 -1.84
N ALA A 117 -12.34 -1.37 -1.10
CA ALA A 117 -11.65 -1.13 0.18
C ALA A 117 -10.41 -0.25 -0.02
N SER A 118 -9.56 -0.61 -0.97
CA SER A 118 -8.35 0.15 -1.29
C SER A 118 -8.67 1.57 -1.74
N ALA A 119 -9.70 1.75 -2.58
CA ALA A 119 -10.14 3.08 -3.02
C ALA A 119 -10.65 3.94 -1.86
N ALA A 120 -11.45 3.36 -0.95
CA ALA A 120 -11.95 4.06 0.23
C ALA A 120 -10.81 4.49 1.17
N SER A 121 -9.84 3.62 1.41
CA SER A 121 -8.63 3.91 2.19
C SER A 121 -7.82 5.05 1.58
N LEU A 122 -7.53 4.98 0.28
CA LEU A 122 -6.80 6.05 -0.44
C LEU A 122 -7.49 7.41 -0.36
N LEU A 123 -8.82 7.45 -0.30
CA LEU A 123 -9.57 8.70 -0.17
C LEU A 123 -9.51 9.26 1.25
N ALA A 124 -9.31 8.42 2.25
CA ALA A 124 -9.42 8.79 3.66
C ALA A 124 -8.09 9.20 4.30
N HIS A 125 -6.99 8.49 4.02
CA HIS A 125 -5.70 8.72 4.69
C HIS A 125 -4.50 8.22 3.87
N ASP A 126 -3.29 8.50 4.35
CA ASP A 126 -2.00 8.21 3.69
C ASP A 126 -1.24 7.03 4.32
N ALA A 127 -1.90 6.21 5.13
CA ALA A 127 -1.25 5.07 5.76
C ALA A 127 -0.89 3.98 4.74
N VAL A 128 0.16 3.23 5.06
CA VAL A 128 0.46 1.97 4.37
C VAL A 128 -0.57 0.93 4.78
N VAL A 129 -1.28 0.35 3.80
CA VAL A 129 -2.35 -0.62 4.05
C VAL A 129 -2.04 -1.95 3.39
N ALA A 130 -2.20 -3.01 4.16
CA ALA A 130 -2.04 -4.39 3.72
C ALA A 130 -2.99 -5.29 4.50
N GLY A 131 -3.71 -6.16 3.82
CA GLY A 131 -4.60 -7.13 4.44
C GLY A 131 -5.76 -7.57 3.56
N ALA A 132 -6.15 -8.83 3.68
CA ALA A 132 -7.32 -9.39 3.01
C ALA A 132 -8.65 -8.86 3.57
N SER A 133 -8.60 -8.07 4.64
CA SER A 133 -9.79 -7.65 5.40
C SER A 133 -10.81 -6.91 4.55
N GLY A 134 -10.38 -6.06 3.60
CA GLY A 134 -11.29 -5.39 2.66
C GLY A 134 -12.13 -6.38 1.84
N GLY A 135 -11.50 -7.41 1.30
CA GLY A 135 -12.20 -8.51 0.62
C GLY A 135 -13.10 -9.33 1.55
N VAL A 136 -12.62 -9.62 2.77
CA VAL A 136 -13.38 -10.35 3.80
C VAL A 136 -14.61 -9.56 4.24
N PHE A 137 -14.49 -8.27 4.50
CA PHE A 137 -15.64 -7.41 4.79
C PHE A 137 -16.65 -7.36 3.63
N GLY A 138 -16.14 -7.41 2.39
CA GLY A 138 -17.01 -7.56 1.23
C GLY A 138 -17.78 -8.89 1.20
N VAL A 139 -17.15 -9.99 1.58
CA VAL A 139 -17.82 -11.29 1.75
C VAL A 139 -18.88 -11.21 2.86
N VAL A 140 -18.60 -10.52 3.97
CA VAL A 140 -19.57 -10.28 5.04
C VAL A 140 -20.74 -9.43 4.52
N GLY A 141 -20.48 -8.36 3.77
CA GLY A 141 -21.52 -7.55 3.14
C GLY A 141 -22.42 -8.37 2.20
N ALA A 142 -21.80 -9.25 1.42
CA ALA A 142 -22.54 -10.17 0.56
C ALA A 142 -23.40 -11.17 1.36
N LEU A 143 -22.86 -11.71 2.46
CA LEU A 143 -23.59 -12.61 3.35
C LEU A 143 -24.84 -11.91 3.91
N LEU A 144 -24.71 -10.68 4.39
CA LEU A 144 -25.85 -9.88 4.89
C LEU A 144 -26.92 -9.66 3.84
N VAL A 145 -26.53 -9.41 2.57
CA VAL A 145 -27.48 -9.27 1.46
C VAL A 145 -28.21 -10.58 1.16
N LEU A 146 -27.49 -11.71 1.16
CA LEU A 146 -28.10 -13.03 0.97
C LEU A 146 -29.10 -13.36 2.08
N GLU A 147 -28.72 -13.09 3.32
CA GLU A 147 -29.60 -13.28 4.50
C GLU A 147 -30.83 -12.37 4.44
N LEU A 148 -30.68 -11.08 4.07
CA LEU A 148 -31.80 -10.17 3.90
C LEU A 148 -32.81 -10.68 2.85
N ARG A 149 -32.32 -11.19 1.74
CA ARG A 149 -33.16 -11.76 0.68
C ARG A 149 -33.85 -13.05 1.13
N HIS A 150 -33.14 -13.87 1.89
CA HIS A 150 -33.72 -15.11 2.42
C HIS A 150 -34.82 -14.82 3.46
N ALA A 151 -34.59 -13.82 4.32
CA ALA A 151 -35.54 -13.41 5.34
C ALA A 151 -36.84 -12.80 4.75
N GLY A 152 -36.78 -12.18 3.58
CA GLY A 152 -37.88 -11.56 2.87
C GLY A 152 -38.44 -10.29 3.52
N SER A 153 -38.01 -9.93 4.73
CA SER A 153 -38.36 -8.67 5.38
C SER A 153 -37.24 -8.20 6.33
N ALA A 154 -37.12 -6.88 6.49
CA ALA A 154 -36.11 -6.27 7.37
C ALA A 154 -36.26 -6.75 8.83
N ARG A 155 -37.50 -6.89 9.34
CA ARG A 155 -37.74 -7.35 10.69
C ARG A 155 -37.21 -8.78 10.92
N ARG A 156 -37.46 -9.69 10.00
CA ARG A 156 -36.99 -11.09 10.09
C ARG A 156 -35.46 -11.13 9.94
N PHE A 157 -34.90 -10.31 9.06
CA PHE A 157 -33.45 -10.19 8.87
C PHE A 157 -32.74 -9.78 10.18
N VAL A 158 -33.17 -8.68 10.83
CA VAL A 158 -32.52 -8.21 12.07
C VAL A 158 -32.70 -9.20 13.23
N ALA A 159 -33.81 -9.98 13.25
CA ALA A 159 -34.06 -10.98 14.23
C ALA A 159 -33.42 -12.35 13.96
N ALA A 160 -32.81 -12.53 12.78
CA ALA A 160 -32.17 -13.80 12.41
C ALA A 160 -30.88 -14.03 13.24
N PRO A 161 -30.70 -15.20 13.87
CA PRO A 161 -29.55 -15.49 14.72
C PRO A 161 -28.21 -15.28 13.99
N HIS A 162 -28.13 -15.65 12.72
CA HIS A 162 -26.93 -15.46 11.91
C HIS A 162 -26.61 -13.96 11.70
N THR A 163 -27.62 -13.14 11.40
CA THR A 163 -27.46 -11.70 11.27
C THR A 163 -26.96 -11.08 12.58
N ILE A 164 -27.58 -11.45 13.71
CA ILE A 164 -27.15 -10.98 15.04
C ILE A 164 -25.71 -11.38 15.33
N ALA A 165 -25.32 -12.63 15.03
CA ALA A 165 -23.96 -13.10 15.21
C ALA A 165 -22.95 -12.34 14.36
N VAL A 166 -23.25 -12.08 13.07
CA VAL A 166 -22.39 -11.33 12.16
C VAL A 166 -22.25 -9.88 12.60
N LEU A 167 -23.36 -9.21 12.90
CA LEU A 167 -23.34 -7.81 13.35
C LEU A 167 -22.66 -7.68 14.71
N GLY A 168 -22.87 -8.63 15.62
CA GLY A 168 -22.19 -8.69 16.91
C GLY A 168 -20.68 -8.89 16.75
N ALA A 169 -20.24 -9.77 15.86
CA ALA A 169 -18.83 -9.97 15.56
C ALA A 169 -18.16 -8.72 14.97
N LEU A 170 -18.85 -8.02 14.05
CA LEU A 170 -18.38 -6.75 13.50
C LEU A 170 -18.25 -5.67 14.58
N ALA A 171 -19.26 -5.52 15.44
CA ALA A 171 -19.24 -4.57 16.54
C ALA A 171 -18.13 -4.90 17.56
N ALA A 172 -17.96 -6.18 17.92
CA ALA A 172 -16.90 -6.63 18.82
C ALA A 172 -15.51 -6.38 18.22
N GLY A 173 -15.30 -6.68 16.93
CA GLY A 173 -14.05 -6.41 16.23
C GLY A 173 -13.72 -4.92 16.19
N PHE A 174 -14.70 -4.07 15.86
CA PHE A 174 -14.56 -2.62 15.89
C PHE A 174 -14.19 -2.11 17.30
N LEU A 175 -14.89 -2.56 18.32
CA LEU A 175 -14.60 -2.19 19.71
C LEU A 175 -13.19 -2.64 20.13
N ALA A 176 -12.83 -3.88 19.81
CA ALA A 176 -11.52 -4.43 20.14
C ALA A 176 -10.38 -3.63 19.46
N SER A 177 -10.54 -3.19 18.21
CA SER A 177 -9.55 -2.36 17.54
C SER A 177 -9.39 -0.98 18.18
N ARG A 178 -10.46 -0.43 18.78
CA ARG A 178 -10.41 0.84 19.55
C ARG A 178 -9.75 0.68 20.91
N LEU A 179 -10.00 -0.43 21.59
CA LEU A 179 -9.43 -0.70 22.91
C LEU A 179 -7.96 -1.14 22.85
N PHE A 180 -7.55 -1.79 21.75
CA PHE A 180 -6.21 -2.35 21.58
C PHE A 180 -5.58 -1.95 20.23
N PRO A 181 -5.44 -0.65 19.91
CA PRO A 181 -5.01 -0.19 18.58
C PRO A 181 -3.60 -0.65 18.20
N ALA A 182 -2.70 -0.80 19.19
CA ALA A 182 -1.33 -1.28 18.95
C ALA A 182 -1.26 -2.77 18.57
N ARG A 183 -2.27 -3.58 18.98
CA ARG A 183 -2.32 -5.02 18.72
C ARG A 183 -3.25 -5.38 17.57
N LEU A 184 -4.25 -4.54 17.32
CA LEU A 184 -5.30 -4.74 16.33
C LEU A 184 -5.49 -3.45 15.50
N PRO A 185 -4.45 -3.01 14.76
CA PRO A 185 -4.60 -1.86 13.87
C PRO A 185 -5.66 -2.18 12.82
N SER A 186 -6.63 -1.29 12.62
CA SER A 186 -7.68 -1.44 11.62
C SER A 186 -7.78 -0.21 10.73
N ASP A 187 -8.00 -0.45 9.44
CA ASP A 187 -8.39 0.57 8.49
C ASP A 187 -9.91 0.52 8.32
N ASP A 188 -10.62 1.35 9.07
CA ASP A 188 -12.08 1.37 9.08
C ASP A 188 -12.65 1.81 7.73
N PHE A 189 -11.96 2.67 7.00
CA PHE A 189 -12.39 3.10 5.66
C PHE A 189 -12.25 1.96 4.65
N ALA A 190 -11.15 1.21 4.71
CA ALA A 190 -11.01 0.00 3.89
C ALA A 190 -12.09 -1.03 4.23
N HIS A 191 -12.37 -1.26 5.52
CA HIS A 191 -13.42 -2.17 5.95
C HIS A 191 -14.81 -1.74 5.46
N ALA A 192 -15.16 -0.45 5.63
CA ALA A 192 -16.42 0.11 5.14
C ALA A 192 -16.52 0.03 3.61
N GLY A 193 -15.47 0.42 2.90
CA GLY A 193 -15.41 0.35 1.43
C GLY A 193 -15.59 -1.06 0.90
N GLY A 194 -14.94 -2.03 1.52
CA GLY A 194 -15.08 -3.45 1.20
C GLY A 194 -16.49 -3.97 1.45
N LEU A 195 -17.05 -3.69 2.62
CA LEU A 195 -18.41 -4.07 3.01
C LEU A 195 -19.45 -3.55 2.00
N VAL A 196 -19.38 -2.27 1.68
CA VAL A 196 -20.30 -1.62 0.73
C VAL A 196 -20.14 -2.18 -0.67
N ALA A 197 -18.93 -2.33 -1.17
CA ALA A 197 -18.67 -2.89 -2.50
C ALA A 197 -19.18 -4.33 -2.61
N GLY A 198 -18.92 -5.17 -1.61
CA GLY A 198 -19.38 -6.55 -1.59
C GLY A 198 -20.91 -6.68 -1.45
N ALA A 199 -21.52 -5.86 -0.60
CA ALA A 199 -22.99 -5.80 -0.48
C ALA A 199 -23.64 -5.36 -1.80
N ALA A 200 -23.12 -4.30 -2.43
CA ALA A 200 -23.60 -3.83 -3.73
C ALA A 200 -23.45 -4.90 -4.82
N ALA A 201 -22.30 -5.54 -4.92
CA ALA A 201 -22.06 -6.62 -5.85
C ALA A 201 -23.03 -7.79 -5.64
N ALA A 202 -23.23 -8.25 -4.39
CA ALA A 202 -24.16 -9.32 -4.07
C ALA A 202 -25.61 -8.93 -4.38
N TRP A 203 -26.01 -7.71 -4.05
CA TRP A 203 -27.33 -7.17 -4.35
C TRP A 203 -27.65 -7.25 -5.84
N LEU A 204 -26.68 -6.90 -6.67
CA LEU A 204 -26.81 -6.95 -8.11
C LEU A 204 -26.84 -8.38 -8.65
N LEU A 205 -25.84 -9.19 -8.28
CA LEU A 205 -25.69 -10.56 -8.77
C LEU A 205 -26.87 -11.47 -8.40
N THR A 206 -27.67 -11.08 -7.40
CA THR A 206 -28.84 -11.82 -6.94
C THR A 206 -30.16 -11.26 -7.42
N ARG A 207 -30.18 -10.17 -8.18
CA ARG A 207 -31.40 -9.68 -8.84
C ARG A 207 -31.73 -10.51 -10.07
N PRO A 208 -33.04 -10.63 -10.43
CA PRO A 208 -33.42 -11.08 -11.74
C PRO A 208 -32.73 -10.21 -12.79
N ALA A 209 -32.14 -10.82 -13.81
CA ALA A 209 -31.45 -10.06 -14.86
C ALA A 209 -32.43 -9.01 -15.44
N PRO A 210 -32.07 -7.71 -15.39
CA PRO A 210 -32.91 -6.70 -16.00
C PRO A 210 -32.98 -6.95 -17.51
N ARG A 211 -34.15 -6.63 -18.12
CA ARG A 211 -34.35 -6.80 -19.55
C ARG A 211 -33.39 -5.97 -20.41
N THR A 212 -32.69 -5.02 -19.83
CA THR A 212 -31.68 -4.19 -20.50
C THR A 212 -30.35 -4.21 -19.70
N ALA A 213 -29.24 -4.09 -20.40
CA ALA A 213 -27.90 -4.02 -19.77
C ALA A 213 -27.63 -2.66 -19.06
N ALA A 214 -28.48 -1.65 -19.29
CA ALA A 214 -28.27 -0.28 -18.84
C ALA A 214 -27.99 -0.11 -17.33
N PRO A 215 -28.76 -0.72 -16.39
CA PRO A 215 -28.49 -0.56 -14.97
C PRO A 215 -27.17 -1.23 -14.53
N TRP A 216 -26.74 -2.28 -15.19
CA TRP A 216 -25.46 -2.95 -14.92
C TRP A 216 -24.28 -2.10 -15.41
N ALA A 217 -24.43 -1.53 -16.62
CA ALA A 217 -23.44 -0.61 -17.18
C ALA A 217 -23.31 0.65 -16.31
N ALA A 218 -24.42 1.24 -15.86
CA ALA A 218 -24.40 2.42 -14.99
C ALA A 218 -23.65 2.18 -13.67
N LEU A 219 -23.83 1.00 -13.06
CA LEU A 219 -23.16 0.69 -11.81
C LEU A 219 -21.68 0.34 -12.01
N GLY A 220 -21.34 -0.39 -13.07
CA GLY A 220 -19.97 -0.63 -13.47
C GLY A 220 -19.23 0.69 -13.72
N LEU A 221 -19.90 1.63 -14.43
CA LEU A 221 -19.37 2.98 -14.64
C LEU A 221 -19.23 3.77 -13.35
N ALA A 222 -20.20 3.71 -12.43
CA ALA A 222 -20.10 4.37 -11.13
C ALA A 222 -18.96 3.81 -10.29
N PHE A 223 -18.78 2.49 -10.25
CA PHE A 223 -17.65 1.85 -9.57
C PHE A 223 -16.32 2.24 -10.23
N ALA A 224 -16.23 2.17 -11.56
CA ALA A 224 -15.04 2.59 -12.30
C ALA A 224 -14.72 4.08 -12.06
N ALA A 225 -15.74 4.94 -12.06
CA ALA A 225 -15.58 6.37 -11.76
C ALA A 225 -15.06 6.59 -10.31
N ALA A 226 -15.59 5.86 -9.32
CA ALA A 226 -15.11 5.93 -7.95
C ALA A 226 -13.65 5.49 -7.82
N VAL A 227 -13.26 4.41 -8.51
CA VAL A 227 -11.87 3.95 -8.56
C VAL A 227 -10.98 4.97 -9.27
N LEU A 228 -11.43 5.50 -10.41
CA LEU A 228 -10.70 6.54 -11.15
C LEU A 228 -10.52 7.79 -10.30
N LEU A 229 -11.55 8.22 -9.56
CA LEU A 229 -11.44 9.35 -8.62
C LEU A 229 -10.46 9.08 -7.48
N ALA A 230 -10.35 7.83 -7.01
CA ALA A 230 -9.40 7.46 -5.97
C ALA A 230 -7.94 7.45 -6.47
N VAL A 231 -7.72 6.98 -7.71
CA VAL A 231 -6.36 6.91 -8.30
C VAL A 231 -5.98 8.18 -9.07
N TRP A 232 -6.94 9.07 -9.35
CA TRP A 232 -6.68 10.31 -10.09
C TRP A 232 -5.92 11.32 -9.24
N PRO A 233 -4.77 11.84 -9.71
CA PRO A 233 -4.04 12.88 -9.00
C PRO A 233 -4.92 14.12 -8.84
N ARG A 234 -5.16 14.56 -7.60
CA ARG A 234 -6.01 15.73 -7.35
C ARG A 234 -5.27 17.04 -7.68
N PRO A 235 -5.92 18.04 -8.32
CA PRO A 235 -5.38 19.38 -8.42
C PRO A 235 -5.08 19.92 -7.01
N GLY A 236 -3.83 20.29 -6.73
CA GLY A 236 -3.36 20.65 -5.39
C GLY A 236 -2.72 19.52 -4.58
N ALA A 237 -2.97 18.26 -4.90
CA ALA A 237 -2.24 17.11 -4.39
C ALA A 237 -0.77 17.10 -4.82
N THR A 238 -0.38 17.90 -5.80
CA THR A 238 1.01 18.04 -6.26
C THR A 238 1.96 18.50 -5.14
N ARG A 239 1.53 19.38 -4.24
CA ARG A 239 2.34 19.79 -3.08
C ARG A 239 2.45 18.67 -2.04
N PHE A 240 1.35 17.97 -1.79
CA PHE A 240 1.30 16.83 -0.87
C PHE A 240 2.07 15.63 -1.43
N GLN A 241 1.90 15.35 -2.72
CA GLN A 241 2.67 14.34 -3.46
C GLN A 241 4.17 14.67 -3.49
N ALA A 242 4.54 15.95 -3.58
CA ALA A 242 5.94 16.37 -3.52
C ALA A 242 6.53 16.06 -2.14
N ALA A 243 5.83 16.40 -1.05
CA ALA A 243 6.29 16.15 0.32
C ALA A 243 6.42 14.65 0.64
N GLU A 244 5.46 13.83 0.16
CA GLU A 244 5.54 12.37 0.31
C GLU A 244 6.69 11.76 -0.48
N LEU A 245 6.89 12.20 -1.72
CA LEU A 245 7.98 11.76 -2.56
C LEU A 245 9.34 12.18 -1.99
N GLU A 246 9.43 13.39 -1.45
CA GLU A 246 10.58 13.90 -0.71
C GLU A 246 10.86 13.04 0.53
N GLY A 247 9.83 12.71 1.30
CA GLY A 247 9.93 11.83 2.47
C GLY A 247 10.41 10.41 2.11
N ALA A 248 9.83 9.82 1.05
CA ALA A 248 10.23 8.51 0.55
C ALA A 248 11.69 8.51 0.02
N LEU A 249 12.08 9.56 -0.70
CA LEU A 249 13.44 9.72 -1.20
C LEU A 249 14.45 9.90 -0.05
N HIS A 250 14.11 10.68 0.97
CA HIS A 250 14.90 10.80 2.20
C HIS A 250 15.07 9.45 2.91
N ALA A 251 13.98 8.66 3.00
CA ALA A 251 14.03 7.34 3.60
C ALA A 251 14.91 6.36 2.81
N ALA A 252 14.83 6.37 1.48
CA ALA A 252 15.70 5.56 0.62
C ALA A 252 17.19 5.92 0.81
N LEU A 253 17.52 7.21 0.87
CA LEU A 253 18.89 7.66 1.10
C LEU A 253 19.42 7.27 2.50
N ARG A 254 18.58 7.34 3.54
CA ARG A 254 18.99 6.90 4.90
C ARG A 254 19.25 5.41 4.99
N ARG A 255 18.61 4.59 4.12
CA ARG A 255 18.82 3.14 4.03
C ARG A 255 19.95 2.75 3.08
N GLU A 256 20.60 3.74 2.48
CA GLU A 256 21.62 3.53 1.43
C GLU A 256 21.07 2.77 0.19
N ASP A 257 19.73 2.83 -0.02
CA ASP A 257 19.07 2.25 -1.19
C ASP A 257 19.15 3.20 -2.39
N ALA A 258 20.31 3.24 -3.03
CA ALA A 258 20.57 4.10 -4.17
C ALA A 258 19.67 3.81 -5.37
N ALA A 259 19.25 2.55 -5.57
CA ALA A 259 18.40 2.18 -6.69
C ALA A 259 17.00 2.78 -6.52
N GLU A 260 16.43 2.68 -5.33
CA GLU A 260 15.14 3.27 -5.03
C GLU A 260 15.20 4.81 -5.01
N ALA A 261 16.28 5.40 -4.45
CA ALA A 261 16.47 6.84 -4.45
C ALA A 261 16.50 7.42 -5.89
N ARG A 262 17.25 6.80 -6.80
CA ARG A 262 17.27 7.20 -8.24
C ARG A 262 15.89 7.06 -8.89
N ARG A 263 15.18 5.96 -8.61
CA ARG A 263 13.84 5.73 -9.14
C ARG A 263 12.85 6.81 -8.69
N LEU A 264 12.85 7.14 -7.40
CA LEU A 264 11.98 8.17 -6.84
C LEU A 264 12.31 9.55 -7.40
N LEU A 265 13.60 9.87 -7.55
CA LEU A 265 14.05 11.10 -8.15
C LEU A 265 13.60 11.22 -9.63
N ALA A 266 13.73 10.16 -10.41
CA ALA A 266 13.26 10.11 -11.81
C ALA A 266 11.75 10.32 -11.91
N ILE A 267 10.97 9.79 -10.94
CA ILE A 267 9.52 10.03 -10.86
C ILE A 267 9.22 11.51 -10.58
N ALA A 268 9.96 12.15 -9.67
CA ALA A 268 9.81 13.58 -9.38
C ALA A 268 10.09 14.44 -10.62
N GLU A 269 11.15 14.12 -11.33
CA GLU A 269 11.57 14.82 -12.55
C GLU A 269 10.56 14.65 -13.69
N ALA A 270 10.12 13.42 -13.94
CA ALA A 270 9.10 13.12 -14.96
C ALA A 270 7.77 13.87 -14.71
N ARG A 271 7.48 14.23 -13.44
CA ARG A 271 6.32 15.01 -13.04
C ARG A 271 6.56 16.52 -13.05
N GLY A 272 7.77 16.97 -13.41
CA GLY A 272 8.14 18.38 -13.37
C GLY A 272 8.11 18.96 -11.94
N GLN A 273 8.20 18.12 -10.90
CA GLN A 273 8.22 18.57 -9.52
C GLN A 273 9.54 19.28 -9.23
N ARG A 274 9.44 20.46 -8.65
CA ARG A 274 10.60 21.28 -8.23
C ARG A 274 10.35 21.83 -6.85
N SER A 275 11.29 21.60 -5.95
CA SER A 275 11.33 22.22 -4.63
C SER A 275 12.78 22.28 -4.15
N PRO A 276 13.12 23.17 -3.21
CA PRO A 276 14.44 23.19 -2.57
C PRO A 276 14.81 21.83 -1.96
N ALA A 277 13.84 21.11 -1.39
CA ALA A 277 14.03 19.79 -0.84
C ALA A 277 14.40 18.76 -1.90
N LEU A 278 13.74 18.75 -3.06
CA LEU A 278 14.10 17.88 -4.17
C LEU A 278 15.48 18.23 -4.78
N ASP A 279 15.82 19.51 -4.87
CA ASP A 279 17.15 19.94 -5.32
C ASP A 279 18.24 19.45 -4.35
N TYR A 280 17.99 19.54 -3.04
CA TYR A 280 18.88 19.02 -2.01
C TYR A 280 19.04 17.49 -2.10
N LEU A 281 17.94 16.76 -2.23
CA LEU A 281 17.94 15.29 -2.33
C LEU A 281 18.60 14.82 -3.63
N ARG A 282 18.41 15.54 -4.74
CA ARG A 282 19.13 15.30 -6.00
C ARG A 282 20.63 15.39 -5.82
N ALA A 283 21.10 16.43 -5.15
CA ALA A 283 22.53 16.60 -4.88
C ALA A 283 23.08 15.47 -3.98
N LEU A 284 22.29 14.96 -3.02
CA LEU A 284 22.67 13.79 -2.22
C LEU A 284 22.74 12.50 -3.03
N VAL A 285 21.81 12.28 -3.96
CA VAL A 285 21.86 11.14 -4.90
C VAL A 285 23.10 11.23 -5.80
N GLN A 286 23.41 12.40 -6.36
CA GLN A 286 24.63 12.63 -7.14
C GLN A 286 25.90 12.32 -6.32
N ALA A 287 25.94 12.76 -5.06
CA ALA A 287 27.08 12.45 -4.19
C ALA A 287 27.22 10.94 -3.93
N HIS A 288 26.11 10.25 -3.75
CA HIS A 288 26.07 8.78 -3.59
C HIS A 288 26.54 8.05 -4.84
N ASP A 289 26.18 8.54 -6.02
CA ASP A 289 26.58 7.98 -7.32
C ASP A 289 28.05 8.32 -7.70
N GLY A 290 28.74 9.10 -6.85
CA GLY A 290 30.14 9.44 -7.05
C GLY A 290 30.38 10.71 -7.87
N GLU A 291 29.32 11.41 -8.28
CA GLU A 291 29.38 12.72 -8.97
C GLU A 291 29.64 13.87 -8.00
N LEU A 292 30.74 13.75 -7.23
CA LEU A 292 30.99 14.58 -6.07
C LEU A 292 31.15 16.07 -6.39
N GLU A 293 31.79 16.43 -7.49
CA GLU A 293 31.98 17.85 -7.89
C GLU A 293 30.65 18.51 -8.29
N GLY A 294 29.74 17.73 -8.95
CA GLY A 294 28.39 18.18 -9.27
C GLY A 294 27.56 18.40 -8.02
N ALA A 295 27.58 17.42 -7.15
CA ALA A 295 26.87 17.46 -5.85
C ALA A 295 27.36 18.64 -4.98
N LEU A 296 28.68 18.87 -4.90
CA LEU A 296 29.26 19.98 -4.13
C LEU A 296 28.79 21.34 -4.66
N ARG A 297 28.78 21.54 -5.97
CA ARG A 297 28.27 22.79 -6.58
C ARG A 297 26.79 23.01 -6.22
N ALA A 298 25.94 21.99 -6.42
CA ALA A 298 24.53 22.09 -6.14
C ALA A 298 24.23 22.39 -4.66
N LEU A 299 24.93 21.70 -3.76
CA LEU A 299 24.79 21.91 -2.29
C LEU A 299 25.25 23.32 -1.87
N ARG A 300 26.32 23.88 -2.48
CA ARG A 300 26.76 25.25 -2.21
C ARG A 300 25.76 26.29 -2.67
N GLU A 301 25.16 26.11 -3.85
CA GLU A 301 24.12 26.99 -4.37
C GLU A 301 22.90 27.01 -3.43
N LEU A 302 22.50 25.83 -2.94
CA LEU A 302 21.42 25.73 -1.95
C LEU A 302 21.78 26.39 -0.62
N ALA A 303 23.00 26.16 -0.12
CA ALA A 303 23.48 26.75 1.13
C ALA A 303 23.61 28.29 1.08
N ALA A 304 23.77 28.85 -0.13
CA ALA A 304 23.87 30.28 -0.35
C ALA A 304 22.51 30.99 -0.51
N ARG A 305 21.41 30.27 -0.68
CA ARG A 305 20.05 30.84 -0.81
C ARG A 305 19.59 31.43 0.54
N ALA A 306 19.42 32.73 0.59
CA ALA A 306 18.95 33.40 1.81
C ALA A 306 17.52 32.95 2.17
N GLY A 307 17.32 32.58 3.45
CA GLY A 307 16.00 32.18 3.95
C GLY A 307 15.56 30.75 3.58
N ASP A 308 16.42 29.95 2.95
CA ASP A 308 16.11 28.54 2.69
C ASP A 308 16.23 27.72 3.98
N PRO A 309 15.17 27.05 4.43
CA PRO A 309 15.20 26.21 5.64
C PRO A 309 16.20 25.06 5.57
N LEU A 310 16.61 24.63 4.37
CA LEU A 310 17.58 23.58 4.13
C LEU A 310 19.01 24.11 3.95
N GLY A 311 19.24 25.43 4.01
CA GLY A 311 20.55 26.04 3.78
C GLY A 311 21.62 25.51 4.73
N GLU A 312 21.28 25.28 6.00
CA GLU A 312 22.21 24.70 7.00
C GLU A 312 22.51 23.23 6.72
N ASP A 313 21.52 22.42 6.33
CA ASP A 313 21.71 21.02 5.96
C ASP A 313 22.51 20.87 4.68
N ALA A 314 22.27 21.74 3.70
CA ALA A 314 23.02 21.81 2.45
C ALA A 314 24.49 22.19 2.74
N ARG A 315 24.74 23.14 3.63
CA ARG A 315 26.08 23.53 4.05
C ARG A 315 26.84 22.39 4.69
N ARG A 316 26.20 21.68 5.65
CA ARG A 316 26.78 20.50 6.31
C ARG A 316 27.10 19.38 5.32
N SER A 317 26.20 19.14 4.37
CA SER A 317 26.40 18.12 3.34
C SER A 317 27.48 18.51 2.34
N ALA A 318 27.57 19.79 1.94
CA ALA A 318 28.64 20.32 1.12
C ALA A 318 30.01 20.14 1.80
N ALA A 319 30.10 20.43 3.09
CA ALA A 319 31.32 20.22 3.86
C ALA A 319 31.77 18.76 3.83
N ARG A 320 30.85 17.81 4.00
CA ARG A 320 31.16 16.37 3.93
C ARG A 320 31.62 15.96 2.52
N VAL A 321 30.96 16.42 1.46
CA VAL A 321 31.35 16.11 0.08
C VAL A 321 32.71 16.70 -0.25
N ALA A 322 33.00 17.95 0.15
CA ALA A 322 34.30 18.58 -0.03
C ALA A 322 35.42 17.78 0.68
N ARG A 323 35.15 17.26 1.89
CA ARG A 323 36.09 16.40 2.61
C ARG A 323 36.37 15.10 1.86
N ILE A 324 35.32 14.42 1.32
CA ILE A 324 35.51 13.20 0.53
C ILE A 324 36.38 13.49 -0.72
N LEU A 325 36.15 14.63 -1.38
CA LEU A 325 36.98 15.08 -2.51
C LEU A 325 38.42 15.32 -2.09
N ALA A 326 38.63 15.95 -0.95
CA ALA A 326 39.96 16.16 -0.39
C ALA A 326 40.71 14.84 -0.20
N ASP A 327 40.08 13.88 0.46
CA ASP A 327 40.66 12.55 0.71
C ASP A 327 40.96 11.79 -0.59
N ARG A 328 40.06 11.85 -1.59
CA ARG A 328 40.29 11.24 -2.91
C ARG A 328 41.44 11.86 -3.68
N HIS A 329 41.60 13.18 -3.64
CA HIS A 329 42.74 13.86 -4.26
C HIS A 329 44.06 13.61 -3.52
N ALA A 330 44.02 13.58 -2.21
CA ALA A 330 45.18 13.30 -1.39
C ALA A 330 45.69 11.86 -1.53
N SER A 331 44.79 10.88 -1.64
CA SER A 331 45.14 9.46 -1.75
C SER A 331 45.34 8.97 -3.19
N GLY A 332 44.86 9.69 -4.19
CA GLY A 332 44.85 9.24 -5.59
C GLY A 332 43.80 8.16 -5.88
N LEU A 333 42.80 7.98 -5.00
CA LEU A 333 41.77 6.95 -5.15
C LEU A 333 40.84 7.28 -6.34
N GLY A 334 40.92 6.48 -7.41
CA GLY A 334 40.12 6.63 -8.62
C GLY A 334 40.48 7.83 -9.51
N ARG A 335 41.61 8.54 -9.24
CA ARG A 335 42.14 9.68 -10.00
C ARG A 335 43.63 9.89 -9.71
N PRO A 336 44.38 10.65 -10.50
CA PRO A 336 45.75 11.02 -10.15
C PRO A 336 45.81 11.77 -8.81
N GLN A 337 46.82 11.45 -8.00
CA GLN A 337 47.07 12.13 -6.75
C GLN A 337 47.38 13.61 -6.98
N ASP A 338 46.67 14.49 -6.29
CA ASP A 338 46.84 15.93 -6.34
C ASP A 338 46.68 16.54 -4.95
N ALA A 339 47.80 16.64 -4.25
CA ALA A 339 47.80 17.14 -2.89
C ALA A 339 47.41 18.63 -2.78
N ALA A 340 47.61 19.42 -3.85
CA ALA A 340 47.22 20.82 -3.85
C ALA A 340 45.69 20.97 -3.93
N ARG A 341 45.02 20.21 -4.82
CA ARG A 341 43.56 20.13 -4.84
C ARG A 341 43.00 19.52 -3.57
N GLY A 342 43.63 18.50 -3.02
CA GLY A 342 43.23 17.92 -1.75
C GLY A 342 43.18 18.97 -0.63
N LEU A 343 44.25 19.80 -0.53
CA LEU A 343 44.27 20.90 0.42
C LEU A 343 43.18 21.94 0.16
N ALA A 344 42.97 22.34 -1.09
CA ALA A 344 41.92 23.30 -1.46
C ALA A 344 40.53 22.83 -1.01
N TYR A 345 40.20 21.54 -1.19
CA TYR A 345 38.94 20.97 -0.72
C TYR A 345 38.84 20.85 0.82
N LEU A 346 39.99 20.65 1.54
CA LEU A 346 39.99 20.72 3.00
C LEU A 346 39.69 22.14 3.49
N GLU A 347 40.27 23.15 2.85
CA GLU A 347 39.99 24.56 3.14
C GLU A 347 38.54 24.94 2.85
N GLU A 348 37.99 24.44 1.78
CA GLU A 348 36.57 24.62 1.43
C GLU A 348 35.66 23.96 2.47
N SER A 349 35.93 22.70 2.87
CA SER A 349 35.18 22.00 3.88
C SER A 349 35.25 22.74 5.24
N CYS A 350 36.43 23.30 5.58
CA CYS A 350 36.62 24.15 6.78
C CYS A 350 35.75 25.42 6.70
N ALA A 351 35.75 26.11 5.57
CA ALA A 351 34.95 27.32 5.36
C ALA A 351 33.42 27.03 5.44
N LEU A 352 33.01 25.81 5.11
CA LEU A 352 31.63 25.33 5.24
C LEU A 352 31.28 24.88 6.68
N GLY A 353 32.24 24.91 7.60
CA GLY A 353 32.01 24.68 9.05
C GLY A 353 32.52 23.34 9.58
N ASP A 354 33.22 22.50 8.80
CA ASP A 354 33.82 21.26 9.33
C ASP A 354 35.11 21.52 10.12
N ALA A 355 35.03 21.55 11.44
CA ALA A 355 36.14 21.78 12.34
C ALA A 355 37.28 20.75 12.18
N ARG A 356 36.99 19.52 11.72
CA ARG A 356 38.04 18.52 11.48
C ARG A 356 38.87 18.89 10.26
N SER A 357 38.18 19.31 9.16
CA SER A 357 38.86 19.77 7.95
C SER A 357 39.74 21.02 8.20
N CYS A 358 39.33 21.89 9.13
CA CYS A 358 40.15 23.04 9.51
C CYS A 358 41.48 22.61 10.12
N ARG A 359 41.49 21.63 11.03
CA ARG A 359 42.72 21.09 11.64
C ARG A 359 43.58 20.39 10.59
N ASP A 360 43.01 19.58 9.75
CA ASP A 360 43.71 18.81 8.70
C ASP A 360 44.32 19.73 7.64
N ALA A 361 43.64 20.81 7.26
CA ALA A 361 44.17 21.84 6.37
C ALA A 361 45.39 22.59 6.99
N ALA A 362 45.29 22.94 8.27
CA ALA A 362 46.39 23.59 8.99
C ALA A 362 47.63 22.67 9.07
N ALA A 363 47.45 21.39 9.40
CA ALA A 363 48.53 20.40 9.42
C ALA A 363 49.14 20.19 8.02
N SER A 364 48.32 20.11 6.97
CA SER A 364 48.79 19.96 5.60
C SER A 364 49.61 21.18 5.09
N ARG A 365 49.24 22.39 5.50
CA ARG A 365 50.02 23.60 5.22
C ARG A 365 51.38 23.60 5.98
N ALA A 366 51.40 23.18 7.21
CA ALA A 366 52.63 23.11 8.02
C ALA A 366 53.64 22.11 7.44
N ALA A 367 53.15 20.96 6.93
CA ALA A 367 54.00 19.94 6.30
C ALA A 367 54.56 20.34 4.93
N ARG A 368 54.07 21.42 4.30
CA ARG A 368 54.54 21.94 3.00
C ARG A 368 55.53 23.14 3.11
N ARG A 369 55.66 23.66 4.32
CA ARG A 369 56.69 24.68 4.68
C ARG A 369 57.97 24.01 5.13
#